data_64fb7ee65a235a93e617bfcf2504ddf8
#
_entry.id   64fb7ee65a235a93e617bfcf2504ddf8
#
_cell.length_a   1.000
_cell.length_b   1.000
_cell.length_c   1.000
_cell.angle_alpha   90.00
_cell.angle_beta   90.00
_cell.angle_gamma   90.00
#
_symmetry.space_group_name_H-M   'P 1'
#
loop_
_entity.id
_entity.type
_entity.pdbx_description
1 polymer ?
#
loop_
_entity_poly.entity_id
_entity_poly.type
_entity_poly.pdbx_seq_one_letter_code
_entity_poly.pdbx_strand_id
1 'polypeptide(L)'
;MKKVNLNEIKEDPWQSAGGKYVVSFKGISEALGREPASLDLSKRHPFDLEWSRMPAGKCNFPYHAHSAQWELYLVISGKGTVRHKDGRTEVVAGDAFIFGPNEPHQLINSGDEDLTYYVIADNPIGEAGYYPDSGKWKVNKSSAADRVVIKGEETDYFDGEE
;
A
#
# COMPACT_ATOMS: atom_id res chain seq x y z
N MET A 1 2.90 -18.08 22.28
CA MET A 1 3.62 -17.39 21.19
C MET A 1 2.90 -17.75 19.87
N LYS A 2 2.54 -16.77 19.06
CA LYS A 2 2.07 -17.02 17.68
C LYS A 2 3.30 -17.12 16.75
N LYS A 3 3.28 -18.03 15.80
CA LYS A 3 4.37 -18.26 14.83
C LYS A 3 3.75 -18.65 13.48
N VAL A 4 4.28 -18.10 12.42
CA VAL A 4 3.97 -18.51 11.04
C VAL A 4 5.27 -18.71 10.27
N ASN A 5 5.21 -19.50 9.19
CA ASN A 5 6.29 -19.61 8.21
C ASN A 5 5.81 -18.97 6.91
N LEU A 6 6.61 -18.08 6.33
CA LEU A 6 6.27 -17.39 5.08
C LEU A 6 5.91 -18.36 3.94
N ASN A 7 6.58 -19.53 3.89
CA ASN A 7 6.32 -20.54 2.85
C ASN A 7 4.97 -21.25 3.01
N GLU A 8 4.36 -21.18 4.21
CA GLU A 8 3.04 -21.77 4.51
C GLU A 8 1.91 -20.77 4.29
N ILE A 9 2.20 -19.47 4.15
CA ILE A 9 1.20 -18.45 3.86
C ILE A 9 0.90 -18.50 2.37
N LYS A 10 -0.38 -18.68 2.03
CA LYS A 10 -0.86 -18.67 0.63
C LYS A 10 -0.68 -17.28 0.04
N GLU A 11 -0.20 -17.22 -1.20
CA GLU A 11 -0.22 -15.98 -1.97
C GLU A 11 -1.66 -15.61 -2.36
N ASP A 12 -2.00 -14.35 -2.15
CA ASP A 12 -3.25 -13.74 -2.61
C ASP A 12 -2.95 -12.85 -3.83
N PRO A 13 -3.25 -13.31 -5.06
CA PRO A 13 -2.99 -12.55 -6.27
C PRO A 13 -4.02 -11.44 -6.45
N TRP A 14 -3.54 -10.25 -6.77
CA TRP A 14 -4.36 -9.12 -7.12
C TRP A 14 -3.94 -8.50 -8.46
N GLN A 15 -4.93 -8.12 -9.27
CA GLN A 15 -4.71 -7.53 -10.58
C GLN A 15 -5.80 -6.52 -10.91
N SER A 16 -5.41 -5.37 -11.49
CA SER A 16 -6.36 -4.43 -12.08
C SER A 16 -6.94 -4.98 -13.39
N ALA A 17 -8.15 -4.55 -13.76
CA ALA A 17 -8.83 -4.99 -14.99
C ALA A 17 -7.98 -4.78 -16.26
N GLY A 18 -7.19 -3.71 -16.33
CA GLY A 18 -6.28 -3.43 -17.45
C GLY A 18 -4.92 -4.11 -17.35
N GLY A 19 -4.64 -4.91 -16.31
CA GLY A 19 -3.40 -5.66 -16.14
C GLY A 19 -2.12 -4.83 -15.97
N LYS A 20 -2.24 -3.52 -15.70
CA LYS A 20 -1.10 -2.63 -15.41
C LYS A 20 -0.56 -2.85 -13.99
N TYR A 21 -1.48 -2.97 -13.05
CA TYR A 21 -1.18 -3.19 -11.64
C TYR A 21 -1.37 -4.66 -11.35
N VAL A 22 -0.29 -5.34 -10.96
CA VAL A 22 -0.28 -6.78 -10.68
C VAL A 22 0.67 -7.03 -9.53
N VAL A 23 0.18 -7.62 -8.47
CA VAL A 23 0.98 -7.99 -7.31
C VAL A 23 0.35 -9.18 -6.61
N SER A 24 1.15 -10.05 -6.00
CA SER A 24 0.70 -11.11 -5.11
C SER A 24 1.23 -10.84 -3.72
N PHE A 25 0.41 -11.10 -2.72
CA PHE A 25 0.68 -10.78 -1.31
C PHE A 25 0.73 -12.02 -0.43
N LYS A 26 1.50 -11.94 0.64
CA LYS A 26 1.39 -12.83 1.81
C LYS A 26 1.28 -11.97 3.06
N GLY A 27 0.08 -11.84 3.62
CA GLY A 27 -0.21 -11.07 4.82
C GLY A 27 0.35 -11.75 6.07
N ILE A 28 1.58 -11.42 6.46
CA ILE A 28 2.25 -12.03 7.63
C ILE A 28 1.55 -11.59 8.92
N SER A 29 1.23 -10.31 9.03
CA SER A 29 0.51 -9.80 10.20
C SER A 29 -0.88 -10.40 10.35
N GLU A 30 -1.58 -10.61 9.25
CA GLU A 30 -2.91 -11.26 9.24
C GLU A 30 -2.80 -12.73 9.65
N ALA A 31 -1.82 -13.46 9.12
CA ALA A 31 -1.54 -14.84 9.53
C ALA A 31 -1.17 -14.94 11.02
N LEU A 32 -0.61 -13.88 11.61
CA LEU A 32 -0.35 -13.74 13.03
C LEU A 32 -1.56 -13.25 13.85
N GLY A 33 -2.70 -13.01 13.18
CA GLY A 33 -3.98 -12.70 13.83
C GLY A 33 -4.33 -11.21 13.86
N ARG A 34 -3.70 -10.39 13.01
CA ARG A 34 -4.19 -9.03 12.75
C ARG A 34 -5.55 -9.09 12.06
N GLU A 35 -6.50 -8.30 12.53
CA GLU A 35 -7.78 -8.08 11.85
C GLU A 35 -7.72 -6.74 11.12
N PRO A 36 -7.69 -6.72 9.75
CA PRO A 36 -7.70 -5.48 8.98
C PRO A 36 -8.89 -4.60 9.34
N ALA A 37 -8.68 -3.28 9.37
CA ALA A 37 -9.71 -2.28 9.67
C ALA A 37 -10.41 -2.43 11.04
N SER A 38 -9.94 -3.30 11.93
CA SER A 38 -10.48 -3.42 13.28
C SER A 38 -10.22 -2.14 14.09
N LEU A 39 -11.21 -1.67 14.84
CA LEU A 39 -11.06 -0.60 15.82
C LEU A 39 -10.62 -1.13 17.20
N ASP A 40 -10.61 -2.44 17.40
CA ASP A 40 -10.07 -3.09 18.59
C ASP A 40 -8.53 -3.12 18.49
N LEU A 41 -7.88 -2.30 19.31
CA LEU A 41 -6.43 -2.16 19.31
C LEU A 41 -5.70 -3.46 19.69
N SER A 42 -6.35 -4.40 20.40
CA SER A 42 -5.76 -5.71 20.72
C SER A 42 -5.68 -6.63 19.49
N LYS A 43 -6.48 -6.38 18.47
CA LYS A 43 -6.59 -7.14 17.23
C LYS A 43 -5.95 -6.44 16.03
N ARG A 44 -5.88 -5.11 16.07
CA ARG A 44 -5.40 -4.29 14.97
C ARG A 44 -3.92 -4.44 14.70
N HIS A 45 -3.09 -4.72 15.68
CA HIS A 45 -1.63 -4.57 15.67
C HIS A 45 -1.19 -3.13 15.30
N PRO A 46 -0.13 -2.58 15.90
CA PRO A 46 0.34 -1.22 15.58
C PRO A 46 1.05 -1.13 14.22
N PHE A 47 1.38 -2.24 13.62
CA PHE A 47 2.04 -2.36 12.31
C PHE A 47 1.40 -3.48 11.48
N ASP A 48 1.64 -3.40 10.19
CA ASP A 48 1.37 -4.44 9.20
C ASP A 48 2.68 -4.87 8.53
N LEU A 49 2.86 -6.15 8.37
CA LEU A 49 3.99 -6.74 7.66
C LEU A 49 3.46 -7.65 6.56
N GLU A 50 3.82 -7.32 5.34
CA GLU A 50 3.43 -8.05 4.15
C GLU A 50 4.66 -8.38 3.30
N TRP A 51 4.69 -9.58 2.74
CA TRP A 51 5.59 -9.93 1.64
C TRP A 51 4.83 -9.79 0.34
N SER A 52 5.48 -9.18 -0.65
CA SER A 52 4.88 -8.91 -1.96
C SER A 52 5.78 -9.40 -3.08
N ARG A 53 5.15 -9.85 -4.18
CA ARG A 53 5.80 -10.25 -5.42
C ARG A 53 5.11 -9.60 -6.61
N MET A 54 5.89 -8.93 -7.44
CA MET A 54 5.42 -8.19 -8.60
C MET A 54 6.13 -8.67 -9.87
N PRO A 55 5.39 -9.13 -10.88
CA PRO A 55 5.99 -9.59 -12.16
C PRO A 55 6.70 -8.45 -12.91
N ALA A 56 7.63 -8.83 -13.80
CA ALA A 56 8.36 -7.90 -14.65
C ALA A 56 7.44 -6.96 -15.44
N GLY A 57 7.79 -5.69 -15.51
CA GLY A 57 7.06 -4.64 -16.23
C GLY A 57 5.74 -4.20 -15.58
N LYS A 58 5.43 -4.64 -14.38
CA LYS A 58 4.20 -4.26 -13.66
C LYS A 58 4.46 -3.20 -12.60
N CYS A 59 3.36 -2.60 -12.13
CA CYS A 59 3.34 -1.71 -10.98
C CYS A 59 2.57 -2.38 -9.84
N ASN A 60 2.90 -2.04 -8.59
CA ASN A 60 2.13 -2.50 -7.44
C ASN A 60 0.74 -1.83 -7.42
N PHE A 61 0.70 -0.54 -7.23
CA PHE A 61 -0.52 0.27 -7.13
C PHE A 61 -0.41 1.54 -7.98
N PRO A 62 -1.52 2.29 -8.17
CA PRO A 62 -1.45 3.65 -8.71
C PRO A 62 -0.52 4.53 -7.88
N TYR A 63 0.05 5.57 -8.48
CA TYR A 63 0.77 6.61 -7.77
C TYR A 63 -0.15 7.24 -6.72
N HIS A 64 0.22 7.15 -5.45
CA HIS A 64 -0.65 7.52 -4.33
C HIS A 64 0.13 7.99 -3.12
N ALA A 65 -0.56 8.70 -2.24
CA ALA A 65 -0.07 9.12 -0.93
C ALA A 65 -1.07 8.71 0.15
N HIS A 66 -0.56 8.48 1.34
CA HIS A 66 -1.32 8.20 2.56
C HIS A 66 -1.47 9.45 3.40
N SER A 67 -2.64 9.70 3.98
CA SER A 67 -2.87 10.89 4.82
C SER A 67 -2.18 10.80 6.18
N ALA A 68 -1.99 9.59 6.71
CA ALA A 68 -1.46 9.36 8.04
C ALA A 68 -0.49 8.18 8.14
N GLN A 69 -0.54 7.22 7.21
CA GLN A 69 0.25 5.99 7.25
C GLN A 69 1.69 6.22 6.81
N TRP A 70 2.61 5.54 7.51
CA TRP A 70 3.99 5.33 7.10
C TRP A 70 4.13 3.97 6.43
N GLU A 71 4.89 3.90 5.34
CA GLU A 71 5.24 2.65 4.68
C GLU A 71 6.75 2.53 4.47
N LEU A 72 7.34 1.47 5.02
CA LEU A 72 8.73 1.09 4.80
C LEU A 72 8.78 -0.12 3.88
N TYR A 73 9.59 -0.03 2.85
CA TYR A 73 9.85 -1.09 1.88
C TYR A 73 11.26 -1.65 2.08
N LEU A 74 11.41 -2.96 1.92
CA LEU A 74 12.71 -3.64 1.87
C LEU A 74 12.71 -4.59 0.67
N VAL A 75 13.55 -4.30 -0.31
CA VAL A 75 13.69 -5.14 -1.51
C VAL A 75 14.49 -6.40 -1.18
N ILE A 76 13.94 -7.56 -1.53
CA ILE A 76 14.54 -8.88 -1.26
C ILE A 76 15.22 -9.44 -2.51
N SER A 77 14.58 -9.33 -3.68
CA SER A 77 15.14 -9.77 -4.94
C SER A 77 14.60 -8.96 -6.11
N GLY A 78 15.32 -8.99 -7.23
CA GLY A 78 14.97 -8.24 -8.42
C GLY A 78 15.43 -6.78 -8.35
N LYS A 79 14.97 -6.00 -9.31
CA LYS A 79 15.20 -4.54 -9.37
C LYS A 79 13.93 -3.81 -9.76
N GLY A 80 13.79 -2.58 -9.29
CA GLY A 80 12.63 -1.76 -9.56
C GLY A 80 12.97 -0.29 -9.72
N THR A 81 11.94 0.49 -9.93
CA THR A 81 11.99 1.94 -9.93
C THR A 81 10.89 2.46 -9.00
N VAL A 82 11.29 3.27 -8.05
CA VAL A 82 10.38 4.03 -7.19
C VAL A 82 10.11 5.38 -7.84
N ARG A 83 8.85 5.67 -8.14
CA ARG A 83 8.40 7.00 -8.51
C ARG A 83 7.99 7.73 -7.22
N HIS A 84 8.49 8.94 -7.02
CA HIS A 84 8.21 9.80 -5.87
C HIS A 84 8.08 11.27 -6.31
N LYS A 85 7.82 12.18 -5.38
CA LYS A 85 7.55 13.60 -5.69
C LYS A 85 8.70 14.30 -6.44
N ASP A 86 9.96 13.90 -6.16
CA ASP A 86 11.16 14.52 -6.74
C ASP A 86 11.69 13.80 -7.98
N GLY A 87 10.97 12.75 -8.46
CA GLY A 87 11.35 12.02 -9.67
C GLY A 87 11.26 10.50 -9.56
N ARG A 88 12.33 9.82 -9.98
CA ARG A 88 12.43 8.36 -9.97
C ARG A 88 13.79 7.92 -9.47
N THR A 89 13.79 6.88 -8.65
CA THR A 89 15.01 6.27 -8.10
C THR A 89 14.98 4.77 -8.39
N GLU A 90 16.07 4.25 -8.94
CA GLU A 90 16.25 2.80 -9.07
C GLU A 90 16.50 2.16 -7.71
N VAL A 91 15.96 0.95 -7.52
CA VAL A 91 16.11 0.14 -6.32
C VAL A 91 16.45 -1.29 -6.68
N VAL A 92 17.30 -1.91 -5.87
CA VAL A 92 17.78 -3.28 -6.06
C VAL A 92 17.68 -4.06 -4.74
N ALA A 93 17.91 -5.35 -4.80
CA ALA A 93 17.94 -6.21 -3.61
C ALA A 93 18.85 -5.65 -2.52
N GLY A 94 18.33 -5.55 -1.30
CA GLY A 94 18.99 -4.98 -0.11
C GLY A 94 18.66 -3.51 0.14
N ASP A 95 18.07 -2.80 -0.82
CA ASP A 95 17.64 -1.41 -0.60
C ASP A 95 16.41 -1.36 0.31
N ALA A 96 16.41 -0.38 1.21
CA ALA A 96 15.26 -0.02 2.01
C ALA A 96 14.92 1.47 1.82
N PHE A 97 13.64 1.78 1.74
CA PHE A 97 13.15 3.14 1.61
C PHE A 97 11.81 3.30 2.33
N ILE A 98 11.48 4.53 2.71
CA ILE A 98 10.31 4.84 3.53
C ILE A 98 9.58 6.05 2.97
N PHE A 99 8.25 6.00 3.07
CA PHE A 99 7.36 7.13 2.79
C PHE A 99 6.54 7.47 4.03
N GLY A 100 6.54 8.74 4.37
CA GLY A 100 5.71 9.28 5.41
C GLY A 100 4.35 9.76 4.89
N PRO A 101 3.49 10.25 5.79
CA PRO A 101 2.23 10.86 5.41
C PRO A 101 2.41 11.96 4.35
N ASN A 102 1.50 11.96 3.36
CA ASN A 102 1.47 12.91 2.24
C ASN A 102 2.68 12.83 1.28
N GLU A 103 3.47 11.75 1.33
CA GLU A 103 4.55 11.50 0.39
C GLU A 103 4.07 10.54 -0.73
N PRO A 104 3.78 11.07 -1.95
CA PRO A 104 3.26 10.24 -3.01
C PRO A 104 4.34 9.33 -3.59
N HIS A 105 3.97 8.06 -3.82
CA HIS A 105 4.88 7.04 -4.28
C HIS A 105 4.21 5.96 -5.13
N GLN A 106 5.03 5.23 -5.88
CA GLN A 106 4.65 4.07 -6.67
C GLN A 106 5.88 3.21 -6.92
N LEU A 107 5.79 1.91 -6.68
CA LEU A 107 6.83 0.96 -7.05
C LEU A 107 6.51 0.34 -8.41
N ILE A 108 7.52 0.26 -9.27
CA ILE A 108 7.45 -0.27 -10.64
C ILE A 108 8.52 -1.34 -10.76
N ASN A 109 8.17 -2.52 -11.17
CA ASN A 109 9.17 -3.53 -11.53
C ASN A 109 9.74 -3.15 -12.92
N SER A 110 10.92 -2.56 -12.93
CA SER A 110 11.65 -2.18 -14.15
C SER A 110 12.68 -3.23 -14.57
N GLY A 111 12.73 -4.36 -13.88
CA GLY A 111 13.55 -5.53 -14.21
C GLY A 111 12.86 -6.48 -15.20
N ASP A 112 13.52 -7.58 -15.44
CA ASP A 112 13.13 -8.68 -16.32
C ASP A 112 12.70 -9.95 -15.54
N GLU A 113 12.85 -9.91 -14.22
CA GLU A 113 12.45 -10.95 -13.28
C GLU A 113 11.43 -10.41 -12.27
N ASP A 114 10.84 -11.27 -11.45
CA ASP A 114 9.95 -10.86 -10.37
C ASP A 114 10.70 -9.98 -9.35
N LEU A 115 10.09 -8.86 -8.97
CA LEU A 115 10.52 -8.02 -7.85
C LEU A 115 9.82 -8.49 -6.59
N THR A 116 10.60 -8.93 -5.57
CA THR A 116 10.05 -9.31 -4.27
C THR A 116 10.52 -8.35 -3.18
N TYR A 117 9.62 -7.99 -2.29
CA TYR A 117 9.89 -7.02 -1.25
C TYR A 117 8.97 -7.23 -0.03
N TYR A 118 9.39 -6.71 1.11
CA TYR A 118 8.50 -6.53 2.26
C TYR A 118 7.98 -5.11 2.31
N VAL A 119 6.73 -4.97 2.74
CA VAL A 119 6.14 -3.71 3.18
C VAL A 119 5.85 -3.81 4.66
N ILE A 120 6.30 -2.82 5.41
CA ILE A 120 6.00 -2.63 6.82
C ILE A 120 5.30 -1.29 6.95
N ALA A 121 4.03 -1.32 7.33
CA ALA A 121 3.22 -0.13 7.47
C ALA A 121 2.71 0.00 8.90
N ASP A 122 2.55 1.21 9.40
CA ASP A 122 1.78 1.42 10.61
C ASP A 122 0.27 1.36 10.29
N ASN A 123 -0.56 1.33 11.30
CA ASN A 123 -2.00 1.15 11.14
C ASN A 123 -2.78 2.33 11.78
N PRO A 124 -2.68 3.56 11.23
CA PRO A 124 -3.41 4.70 11.74
C PRO A 124 -4.93 4.50 11.59
N ILE A 125 -5.71 5.06 12.52
CA ILE A 125 -7.16 5.12 12.40
C ILE A 125 -7.52 6.33 11.54
N GLY A 126 -8.49 6.17 10.63
CA GLY A 126 -8.97 7.27 9.80
C GLY A 126 -8.09 7.57 8.58
N GLU A 127 -7.32 6.58 8.13
CA GLU A 127 -6.46 6.68 6.95
C GLU A 127 -7.26 7.01 5.68
N ALA A 128 -6.75 7.97 4.89
CA ALA A 128 -7.23 8.28 3.55
C ALA A 128 -6.08 8.18 2.55
N GLY A 129 -6.37 7.73 1.33
CA GLY A 129 -5.40 7.68 0.24
C GLY A 129 -5.71 8.73 -0.82
N TYR A 130 -4.72 9.46 -1.28
CA TYR A 130 -4.82 10.38 -2.40
C TYR A 130 -4.08 9.87 -3.62
N TYR A 131 -4.65 10.06 -4.80
CA TYR A 131 -4.11 9.60 -6.10
C TYR A 131 -3.83 10.80 -7.01
N PRO A 132 -2.61 11.39 -6.99
CA PRO A 132 -2.31 12.64 -7.69
C PRO A 132 -2.59 12.59 -9.20
N ASP A 133 -2.31 11.46 -9.88
CA ASP A 133 -2.51 11.33 -11.33
C ASP A 133 -3.98 11.44 -11.78
N SER A 134 -4.92 11.17 -10.88
CA SER A 134 -6.36 11.13 -11.21
C SER A 134 -7.22 12.06 -10.36
N GLY A 135 -6.64 12.72 -9.36
CA GLY A 135 -7.36 13.58 -8.42
C GLY A 135 -8.40 12.84 -7.58
N LYS A 136 -8.19 11.55 -7.34
CA LYS A 136 -9.12 10.72 -6.56
C LYS A 136 -8.68 10.61 -5.11
N TRP A 137 -9.64 10.37 -4.25
CA TRP A 137 -9.44 10.03 -2.85
C TRP A 137 -10.08 8.69 -2.52
N LYS A 138 -9.41 7.90 -1.70
CA LYS A 138 -9.95 6.71 -1.04
C LYS A 138 -10.17 7.06 0.42
N VAL A 139 -11.41 7.13 0.84
CA VAL A 139 -11.81 7.59 2.17
C VAL A 139 -12.74 6.60 2.85
N ASN A 140 -12.83 6.68 4.17
CA ASN A 140 -13.85 5.97 4.92
C ASN A 140 -15.19 6.70 4.80
N LYS A 141 -16.26 5.98 4.49
CA LYS A 141 -17.62 6.54 4.40
C LYS A 141 -18.31 6.50 5.75
N SER A 142 -18.57 5.31 6.26
CA SER A 142 -19.32 5.10 7.51
C SER A 142 -18.53 4.34 8.57
N SER A 143 -17.48 3.65 8.19
CA SER A 143 -16.60 2.89 9.07
C SER A 143 -15.22 2.69 8.44
N ALA A 144 -14.27 2.23 9.23
CA ALA A 144 -12.93 1.90 8.72
C ALA A 144 -12.93 0.76 7.67
N ALA A 145 -13.97 -0.06 7.66
CA ALA A 145 -14.14 -1.14 6.69
C ALA A 145 -14.92 -0.71 5.43
N ASP A 146 -15.66 0.41 5.50
CA ASP A 146 -16.48 0.92 4.39
C ASP A 146 -15.74 2.04 3.66
N ARG A 147 -14.79 1.64 2.81
CA ARG A 147 -13.98 2.56 2.02
C ARG A 147 -14.58 2.77 0.64
N VAL A 148 -14.65 4.04 0.24
CA VAL A 148 -15.09 4.46 -1.09
C VAL A 148 -14.00 5.24 -1.81
N VAL A 149 -14.02 5.20 -3.13
CA VAL A 149 -13.17 6.06 -3.97
C VAL A 149 -14.06 7.15 -4.54
N ILE A 150 -13.69 8.40 -4.26
CA ILE A 150 -14.40 9.58 -4.74
C ILE A 150 -13.50 10.42 -5.63
N LYS A 151 -14.12 11.18 -6.52
CA LYS A 151 -13.50 12.29 -7.25
C LYS A 151 -14.43 13.48 -7.09
N GLY A 152 -13.91 14.57 -6.55
CA GLY A 152 -14.68 15.79 -6.28
C GLY A 152 -13.80 17.02 -6.45
N GLU A 153 -14.41 18.17 -6.40
CA GLU A 153 -13.77 19.46 -6.37
C GLU A 153 -13.75 19.97 -4.92
N GLU A 154 -12.78 20.82 -4.62
CA GLU A 154 -12.79 21.56 -3.34
C GLU A 154 -13.97 22.50 -3.32
N THR A 155 -14.68 22.57 -2.20
CA THR A 155 -15.80 23.44 -2.00
C THR A 155 -15.71 24.12 -0.63
N ASP A 156 -16.48 25.16 -0.42
CA ASP A 156 -16.61 25.80 0.90
C ASP A 156 -17.30 24.84 1.89
N TYR A 157 -16.92 24.96 3.16
CA TYR A 157 -17.47 24.10 4.23
C TYR A 157 -18.99 24.19 4.35
N PHE A 158 -19.56 25.35 4.07
CA PHE A 158 -20.99 25.61 4.22
C PHE A 158 -21.78 25.45 2.90
N ASP A 159 -21.11 25.15 1.78
CA ASP A 159 -21.76 25.02 0.48
C ASP A 159 -22.78 23.88 0.50
N GLY A 160 -24.05 24.21 0.33
CA GLY A 160 -25.18 23.28 0.37
C GLY A 160 -25.73 22.97 1.78
N GLU A 161 -25.21 23.62 2.84
CA GLU A 161 -25.65 23.41 4.22
C GLU A 161 -26.52 24.58 4.75
N GLU A 162 -26.54 25.73 4.09
CA GLU A 162 -27.36 26.91 4.45
C GLU A 162 -28.56 27.10 3.55
#